data_b2842edaaf3ae9dce6f6065d0f07f7e1
#
_entry.id   b2842edaaf3ae9dce6f6065d0f07f7e1
#
_cell.length_a   1.000
_cell.length_b   1.000
_cell.length_c   1.000
_cell.angle_alpha   90.00
_cell.angle_beta   90.00
_cell.angle_gamma   90.00
#
_symmetry.space_group_name_H-M   'P 1'
#
loop_
_entity.id
_entity.type
_entity.pdbx_description
1 polymer ?
#
loop_
_entity_poly.entity_id
_entity_poly.type
_entity_poly.pdbx_seq_one_letter_code
_entity_poly.pdbx_strand_id
1 'polypeptide(L)'
;MSTFPFKVVAVATAILLVWPTPRLKAYDNDAIAWPLAFESESHFGDVFKASAVDAEGLIVDAPTEPALSDDVRKLKDRLEKLEKSSDKDRELSKDQEAKIKKLESASKDIPKDKWNVKLGGHVQLDYINWADADDAIAGADNYFSYRRLRLVADGVGYEQFDFRLQMTLEPGQGSTSNVFASADVKDAYLSMNEIPGLGRIRFGNFFVPFSLEQVTNDTNNIFTERSIPTEGIFAASREVGVALYNHTEDERVTWTGGLFFEDINDTDKTRVDDNQGTRLSGRLTCLPYYDAASKGRYLVHTGLGVLYTDDHDDLVRFRSRPQTQRGPVLIDSGNLAADNYTTANAEFAIVYGPLTIQSEAFLCDVSNKAGDSSQFNGAYAHISYFLTGENRMFETFGQHGPQFGRNKPKRNFRLGKDGAGPGAWEAKARWSNLDLTNVNRGEYNDLTVGVNWYWSDRTRWMLDWIHPVTTGNAVFGKTNSDLMAMRFDFNW
;
A
#
# COMPACT_ATOMS: atom_id res chain seq x y z
N MET A 1 33.34 5.86 -23.47
CA MET A 1 32.46 4.80 -23.99
C MET A 1 32.72 3.57 -23.14
N SER A 2 32.16 3.51 -21.96
CA SER A 2 32.28 2.35 -21.06
C SER A 2 31.08 1.45 -21.30
N THR A 3 31.35 0.19 -21.49
CA THR A 3 30.42 -0.88 -21.78
C THR A 3 29.46 -1.07 -20.58
N PHE A 4 28.18 -0.78 -20.77
CA PHE A 4 27.11 -1.13 -19.85
C PHE A 4 27.20 -2.63 -19.47
N PRO A 5 27.28 -3.00 -18.21
CA PRO A 5 27.37 -4.42 -17.87
C PRO A 5 26.01 -5.07 -18.00
N PHE A 6 25.87 -5.93 -18.97
CA PHE A 6 24.71 -6.84 -19.21
C PHE A 6 24.37 -7.77 -18.03
N LYS A 7 25.06 -7.64 -16.89
CA LYS A 7 24.86 -8.48 -15.70
C LYS A 7 23.55 -8.22 -14.93
N VAL A 8 22.96 -7.03 -15.07
CA VAL A 8 21.75 -6.65 -14.33
C VAL A 8 20.49 -7.40 -14.85
N VAL A 9 20.45 -7.71 -16.15
CA VAL A 9 19.32 -8.47 -16.74
C VAL A 9 19.30 -9.92 -16.30
N ALA A 10 20.48 -10.51 -16.00
CA ALA A 10 20.58 -11.90 -15.57
C ALA A 10 20.11 -12.13 -14.12
N VAL A 11 20.19 -11.11 -13.25
CA VAL A 11 19.76 -11.22 -11.84
C VAL A 11 18.24 -11.19 -11.70
N ALA A 12 17.54 -10.40 -12.51
CA ALA A 12 16.07 -10.37 -12.51
C ALA A 12 15.46 -11.69 -12.97
N THR A 13 16.13 -12.41 -13.89
CA THR A 13 15.72 -13.74 -14.36
C THR A 13 16.05 -14.85 -13.36
N ALA A 14 17.09 -14.68 -12.53
CA ALA A 14 17.48 -15.66 -11.52
C ALA A 14 16.55 -15.69 -10.29
N ILE A 15 15.90 -14.59 -9.94
CA ILE A 15 14.95 -14.54 -8.82
C ILE A 15 13.67 -15.34 -9.11
N LEU A 16 13.30 -15.47 -10.38
CA LEU A 16 12.17 -16.31 -10.82
C LEU A 16 12.51 -17.81 -10.88
N LEU A 17 13.81 -18.20 -10.83
CA LEU A 17 14.27 -19.57 -10.99
C LEU A 17 14.69 -20.28 -9.68
N VAL A 18 14.71 -19.60 -8.53
CA VAL A 18 15.15 -20.18 -7.24
C VAL A 18 13.99 -20.69 -6.37
N TRP A 19 12.76 -20.64 -6.83
CA TRP A 19 11.68 -21.36 -6.17
C TRP A 19 11.73 -22.83 -6.58
N PRO A 20 11.78 -23.80 -5.66
CA PRO A 20 11.73 -25.20 -6.02
C PRO A 20 10.35 -25.45 -6.67
N THR A 21 10.35 -25.66 -7.97
CA THR A 21 9.18 -26.18 -8.67
C THR A 21 8.85 -27.55 -8.10
N PRO A 22 7.68 -27.77 -7.51
CA PRO A 22 7.25 -29.13 -7.26
C PRO A 22 7.12 -29.82 -8.60
N ARG A 23 7.84 -30.92 -8.81
CA ARG A 23 7.70 -31.81 -9.98
C ARG A 23 6.24 -32.26 -10.02
N LEU A 24 5.44 -31.63 -10.85
CA LEU A 24 4.14 -32.13 -11.25
C LEU A 24 4.39 -33.40 -12.06
N LYS A 25 4.14 -34.57 -11.45
CA LYS A 25 3.93 -35.81 -12.20
C LYS A 25 2.77 -35.56 -13.16
N ALA A 26 2.98 -35.86 -14.42
CA ALA A 26 1.91 -35.90 -15.41
C ALA A 26 0.81 -36.86 -14.88
N TYR A 27 -0.32 -36.30 -14.57
CA TYR A 27 -1.57 -37.01 -14.39
C TYR A 27 -2.45 -36.74 -15.62
N ASP A 28 -2.99 -37.84 -16.13
CA ASP A 28 -3.86 -37.89 -17.30
C ASP A 28 -4.96 -36.82 -17.28
N ASN A 29 -5.22 -36.27 -18.47
CA ASN A 29 -6.35 -35.43 -18.77
C ASN A 29 -7.65 -36.23 -18.61
N ASP A 30 -8.23 -36.19 -17.45
CA ASP A 30 -9.69 -36.31 -17.28
C ASP A 30 -10.05 -35.90 -15.85
N ALA A 31 -10.98 -34.91 -15.76
CA ALA A 31 -11.71 -34.52 -14.55
C ALA A 31 -10.94 -33.75 -13.45
N ILE A 32 -10.69 -32.45 -13.65
CA ILE A 32 -10.95 -31.45 -12.58
C ILE A 32 -11.55 -30.21 -13.25
N ALA A 33 -12.87 -30.26 -13.42
CA ALA A 33 -13.67 -29.06 -13.62
C ALA A 33 -13.77 -28.31 -12.27
N TRP A 34 -13.28 -27.07 -12.21
CA TRP A 34 -13.53 -26.16 -11.11
C TRP A 34 -15.01 -25.77 -11.14
N PRO A 35 -15.78 -25.92 -10.06
CA PRO A 35 -17.15 -25.50 -10.04
C PRO A 35 -17.24 -23.98 -9.76
N LEU A 36 -17.20 -23.18 -10.79
CA LEU A 36 -17.58 -21.76 -10.74
C LEU A 36 -18.46 -21.45 -11.96
N ALA A 37 -19.64 -22.01 -11.97
CA ALA A 37 -20.78 -21.48 -12.69
C ALA A 37 -21.96 -21.46 -11.71
N PHE A 38 -22.24 -20.30 -11.14
CA PHE A 38 -23.55 -20.03 -10.58
C PHE A 38 -24.47 -19.75 -11.76
N GLU A 39 -25.02 -20.79 -12.35
CA GLU A 39 -26.20 -20.67 -13.18
C GLU A 39 -27.40 -20.51 -12.26
N SER A 40 -28.03 -19.36 -12.38
CA SER A 40 -29.36 -19.11 -11.86
C SER A 40 -30.36 -19.85 -12.73
N GLU A 41 -30.65 -21.09 -12.41
CA GLU A 41 -31.84 -21.75 -12.90
C GLU A 41 -32.68 -22.27 -11.75
N SER A 42 -33.93 -21.85 -11.81
CA SER A 42 -35.07 -22.15 -11.02
C SER A 42 -35.22 -23.65 -10.63
N HIS A 43 -34.81 -23.99 -9.42
CA HIS A 43 -35.12 -25.29 -8.80
C HIS A 43 -36.36 -25.22 -7.89
N PHE A 44 -37.41 -24.53 -8.33
CA PHE A 44 -38.68 -24.50 -7.61
C PHE A 44 -39.75 -25.42 -8.25
N GLY A 45 -39.39 -26.17 -9.29
CA GLY A 45 -40.33 -27.03 -10.04
C GLY A 45 -40.40 -28.51 -9.65
N ASP A 46 -39.37 -29.06 -9.01
CA ASP A 46 -39.21 -30.51 -8.87
C ASP A 46 -39.48 -31.10 -7.47
N VAL A 47 -39.83 -30.27 -6.50
CA VAL A 47 -40.20 -30.79 -5.15
C VAL A 47 -41.65 -31.29 -5.05
N PHE A 48 -42.48 -31.05 -6.09
CA PHE A 48 -43.92 -31.47 -6.06
C PHE A 48 -44.28 -32.62 -7.00
N LYS A 49 -43.32 -33.38 -7.56
CA LYS A 49 -43.61 -34.50 -8.45
C LYS A 49 -43.14 -35.88 -7.98
N ALA A 50 -42.79 -36.05 -6.72
CA ALA A 50 -42.39 -37.34 -6.19
C ALA A 50 -43.21 -37.72 -4.96
N SER A 51 -44.49 -37.94 -5.15
CA SER A 51 -45.31 -38.77 -4.20
C SER A 51 -46.63 -39.13 -4.82
N ALA A 52 -46.56 -40.06 -5.76
CA ALA A 52 -47.67 -40.95 -6.09
C ALA A 52 -47.04 -42.23 -6.60
N VAL A 53 -46.99 -43.24 -5.75
CA VAL A 53 -46.92 -44.68 -5.88
C VAL A 53 -46.10 -45.23 -4.72
N ASP A 54 -46.71 -45.72 -3.68
CA ASP A 54 -47.08 -47.10 -3.34
C ASP A 54 -47.67 -47.12 -1.94
N ALA A 55 -48.85 -47.57 -1.89
CA ALA A 55 -49.57 -47.87 -0.68
C ALA A 55 -49.06 -49.21 -0.16
N GLU A 56 -48.42 -49.20 1.02
CA GLU A 56 -48.60 -50.18 2.09
C GLU A 56 -47.76 -49.82 3.30
N GLY A 57 -48.40 -49.28 4.31
CA GLY A 57 -48.02 -49.51 5.69
C GLY A 57 -46.90 -48.61 6.29
N LEU A 58 -47.08 -47.29 6.38
CA LEU A 58 -46.60 -46.50 7.53
C LEU A 58 -47.51 -45.28 7.68
N ILE A 59 -48.30 -45.24 8.73
CA ILE A 59 -49.00 -44.02 9.16
C ILE A 59 -47.91 -43.07 9.71
N VAL A 60 -47.49 -42.14 8.90
CA VAL A 60 -46.74 -40.95 9.38
C VAL A 60 -47.80 -39.88 9.63
N ASP A 61 -47.97 -39.50 10.89
CA ASP A 61 -48.86 -38.42 11.29
C ASP A 61 -48.61 -37.18 10.42
N ALA A 62 -49.58 -36.81 9.62
CA ALA A 62 -49.57 -35.53 8.89
C ALA A 62 -49.49 -34.38 9.91
N PRO A 63 -48.64 -33.36 9.70
CA PRO A 63 -48.61 -32.22 10.59
C PRO A 63 -50.01 -31.60 10.65
N THR A 64 -50.51 -31.39 11.84
CA THR A 64 -51.83 -30.83 12.12
C THR A 64 -52.02 -29.48 11.46
N GLU A 65 -53.15 -29.22 10.78
CA GLU A 65 -53.49 -27.97 10.06
C GLU A 65 -53.12 -26.63 10.77
N PRO A 66 -53.13 -26.54 12.13
CA PRO A 66 -52.72 -25.30 12.80
C PRO A 66 -51.23 -24.96 12.67
N ALA A 67 -50.31 -25.94 12.54
CA ALA A 67 -48.87 -25.70 12.38
C ALA A 67 -48.52 -25.15 10.98
N LEU A 68 -49.19 -25.65 9.95
CA LEU A 68 -49.04 -25.17 8.57
C LEU A 68 -49.52 -23.72 8.41
N SER A 69 -50.59 -23.35 9.12
CA SER A 69 -51.14 -21.99 9.16
C SER A 69 -50.17 -20.98 9.80
N ASP A 70 -49.48 -21.36 10.88
CA ASP A 70 -48.53 -20.51 11.58
C ASP A 70 -47.23 -20.30 10.78
N ASP A 71 -46.77 -21.31 10.08
CA ASP A 71 -45.56 -21.18 9.25
C ASP A 71 -45.83 -20.37 7.97
N VAL A 72 -47.01 -20.51 7.36
CA VAL A 72 -47.45 -19.66 6.25
C VAL A 72 -47.59 -18.20 6.70
N ARG A 73 -48.07 -17.95 7.91
CA ARG A 73 -48.16 -16.62 8.49
C ARG A 73 -46.80 -16.01 8.75
N LYS A 74 -45.83 -16.74 9.30
CA LYS A 74 -44.44 -16.33 9.50
C LYS A 74 -43.73 -16.06 8.18
N LEU A 75 -44.00 -16.85 7.14
CA LEU A 75 -43.46 -16.63 5.80
C LEU A 75 -44.03 -15.36 5.16
N LYS A 76 -45.34 -15.09 5.30
CA LYS A 76 -45.94 -13.83 4.83
C LYS A 76 -45.35 -12.60 5.54
N ASP A 77 -45.19 -12.65 6.87
CA ASP A 77 -44.55 -11.55 7.64
C ASP A 77 -43.08 -11.33 7.27
N ARG A 78 -42.37 -12.39 6.90
CA ARG A 78 -40.99 -12.28 6.38
C ARG A 78 -40.94 -11.67 4.98
N LEU A 79 -41.87 -12.07 4.12
CA LEU A 79 -41.99 -11.54 2.75
C LEU A 79 -42.33 -10.05 2.79
N GLU A 80 -43.27 -9.63 3.60
CA GLU A 80 -43.61 -8.19 3.77
C GLU A 80 -42.46 -7.38 4.34
N LYS A 81 -41.66 -7.94 5.26
CA LYS A 81 -40.43 -7.28 5.76
C LYS A 81 -39.33 -7.16 4.69
N LEU A 82 -39.18 -8.18 3.84
CA LEU A 82 -38.22 -8.18 2.73
C LEU A 82 -38.65 -7.20 1.64
N GLU A 83 -39.93 -7.12 1.32
CA GLU A 83 -40.50 -6.15 0.36
C GLU A 83 -40.27 -4.71 0.87
N LYS A 84 -40.59 -4.43 2.12
CA LYS A 84 -40.30 -3.09 2.73
C LYS A 84 -38.83 -2.74 2.78
N SER A 85 -37.97 -3.75 2.99
CA SER A 85 -36.49 -3.56 2.92
C SER A 85 -36.04 -3.27 1.50
N SER A 86 -36.55 -4.02 0.51
CA SER A 86 -36.25 -3.83 -0.91
C SER A 86 -36.72 -2.49 -1.45
N ASP A 87 -37.89 -2.01 -1.04
CA ASP A 87 -38.39 -0.69 -1.43
C ASP A 87 -37.52 0.44 -0.84
N LYS A 88 -37.09 0.26 0.41
CA LYS A 88 -36.18 1.21 1.08
C LYS A 88 -34.80 1.26 0.41
N ASP A 89 -34.27 0.12 0.00
CA ASP A 89 -33.01 0.02 -0.73
C ASP A 89 -33.13 0.63 -2.14
N ARG A 90 -34.30 0.50 -2.76
CA ARG A 90 -34.62 1.09 -4.07
C ARG A 90 -34.75 2.61 -4.01
N GLU A 91 -35.34 3.17 -2.93
CA GLU A 91 -35.37 4.60 -2.69
C GLU A 91 -33.97 5.15 -2.39
N LEU A 92 -33.18 4.42 -1.60
CA LEU A 92 -31.78 4.78 -1.31
C LEU A 92 -30.92 4.82 -2.57
N SER A 93 -31.12 3.82 -3.47
CA SER A 93 -30.44 3.75 -4.77
C SER A 93 -30.82 4.94 -5.67
N LYS A 94 -32.09 5.31 -5.73
CA LYS A 94 -32.56 6.49 -6.50
C LYS A 94 -32.02 7.80 -5.95
N ASP A 95 -31.91 7.93 -4.62
CA ASP A 95 -31.34 9.12 -3.98
C ASP A 95 -29.81 9.20 -4.23
N GLN A 96 -29.13 8.06 -4.26
CA GLN A 96 -27.73 7.97 -4.65
C GLN A 96 -27.52 8.31 -6.13
N GLU A 97 -28.35 7.79 -7.03
CA GLU A 97 -28.30 8.13 -8.46
C GLU A 97 -28.57 9.63 -8.70
N ALA A 98 -29.53 10.22 -7.97
CA ALA A 98 -29.80 11.65 -8.03
C ALA A 98 -28.62 12.49 -7.52
N LYS A 99 -27.94 12.03 -6.44
CA LYS A 99 -26.72 12.67 -5.94
C LYS A 99 -25.55 12.53 -6.89
N ILE A 100 -25.36 11.36 -7.49
CA ILE A 100 -24.35 11.11 -8.52
C ILE A 100 -24.59 12.04 -9.72
N LYS A 101 -25.84 12.11 -10.22
CA LYS A 101 -26.22 12.97 -11.34
C LYS A 101 -26.03 14.46 -11.03
N LYS A 102 -26.27 14.86 -9.76
CA LYS A 102 -26.02 16.22 -9.28
C LYS A 102 -24.53 16.53 -9.13
N LEU A 103 -23.71 15.55 -8.74
CA LEU A 103 -22.26 15.66 -8.69
C LEU A 103 -21.64 15.66 -10.09
N GLU A 104 -22.16 14.86 -11.00
CA GLU A 104 -21.76 14.85 -12.41
C GLU A 104 -22.14 16.17 -13.12
N SER A 105 -23.32 16.74 -12.83
CA SER A 105 -23.69 18.05 -13.34
C SER A 105 -22.83 19.17 -12.76
N ALA A 106 -22.55 19.13 -11.46
CA ALA A 106 -21.64 20.09 -10.82
C ALA A 106 -20.18 19.93 -11.31
N SER A 107 -19.77 18.75 -11.72
CA SER A 107 -18.47 18.50 -12.36
C SER A 107 -18.42 19.03 -13.80
N LYS A 108 -19.56 19.05 -14.51
CA LYS A 108 -19.66 19.62 -15.87
C LYS A 108 -19.66 21.15 -15.89
N ASP A 109 -19.96 21.79 -14.77
CA ASP A 109 -19.95 23.25 -14.62
C ASP A 109 -18.59 23.83 -14.24
N ILE A 110 -17.54 22.99 -14.11
CA ILE A 110 -16.17 23.49 -13.94
C ILE A 110 -15.72 24.03 -15.31
N PRO A 111 -15.42 25.33 -15.41
CA PRO A 111 -14.94 25.90 -16.67
C PRO A 111 -13.67 25.15 -17.10
N LYS A 112 -13.66 24.65 -18.33
CA LYS A 112 -12.54 23.87 -18.88
C LYS A 112 -11.22 24.65 -18.97
N ASP A 113 -11.31 25.97 -18.87
CA ASP A 113 -10.21 26.95 -18.93
C ASP A 113 -9.73 27.44 -17.54
N LYS A 114 -10.10 26.76 -16.44
CA LYS A 114 -9.75 27.15 -15.07
C LYS A 114 -9.20 26.01 -14.25
N TRP A 115 -8.48 26.39 -13.20
CA TRP A 115 -8.04 25.47 -12.16
C TRP A 115 -9.16 25.21 -11.14
N ASN A 116 -9.37 23.94 -10.82
CA ASN A 116 -10.12 23.51 -9.66
C ASN A 116 -9.13 23.05 -8.59
N VAL A 117 -9.08 23.75 -7.47
CA VAL A 117 -8.11 23.48 -6.39
C VAL A 117 -8.87 22.98 -5.17
N LYS A 118 -8.42 21.84 -4.63
CA LYS A 118 -8.89 21.27 -3.37
C LYS A 118 -7.81 21.45 -2.32
N LEU A 119 -8.19 22.02 -1.18
CA LEU A 119 -7.31 22.06 -0.01
C LEU A 119 -7.62 20.87 0.88
N GLY A 120 -6.58 20.31 1.43
CA GLY A 120 -6.66 19.18 2.34
C GLY A 120 -5.43 19.12 3.23
N GLY A 121 -5.32 18.04 3.95
CA GLY A 121 -4.15 17.81 4.79
C GLY A 121 -4.31 16.56 5.62
N HIS A 122 -3.32 16.26 6.44
CA HIS A 122 -3.41 15.18 7.40
C HIS A 122 -2.56 15.40 8.63
N VAL A 123 -3.01 14.79 9.71
CA VAL A 123 -2.33 14.75 11.00
C VAL A 123 -2.13 13.28 11.37
N GLN A 124 -0.91 12.93 11.73
CA GLN A 124 -0.58 11.66 12.34
C GLN A 124 0.10 11.91 13.68
N LEU A 125 -0.49 11.36 14.74
CA LEU A 125 0.01 11.43 16.11
C LEU A 125 0.44 10.04 16.51
N ASP A 126 1.69 9.90 16.92
CA ASP A 126 2.30 8.64 17.33
C ASP A 126 2.61 8.63 18.83
N TYR A 127 2.30 7.52 19.45
CA TYR A 127 2.86 7.14 20.73
C TYR A 127 3.68 5.86 20.56
N ILE A 128 4.96 5.93 20.92
CA ILE A 128 5.88 4.79 20.88
C ILE A 128 6.26 4.45 22.30
N ASN A 129 6.11 3.18 22.64
CA ASN A 129 6.51 2.62 23.92
C ASN A 129 7.48 1.46 23.68
N TRP A 130 8.68 1.57 24.21
CA TRP A 130 9.64 0.48 24.30
C TRP A 130 9.23 -0.38 25.50
N ALA A 131 8.37 -1.38 25.24
CA ALA A 131 7.76 -2.20 26.29
C ALA A 131 8.78 -3.11 26.96
N ASP A 132 9.75 -3.61 26.18
CA ASP A 132 10.89 -4.39 26.65
C ASP A 132 12.08 -4.05 25.74
N ALA A 133 12.92 -3.11 26.18
CA ALA A 133 14.11 -2.70 25.45
C ALA A 133 15.31 -3.48 25.93
N ASP A 134 16.11 -4.00 25.01
CA ASP A 134 17.40 -4.60 25.33
C ASP A 134 18.30 -3.55 26.01
N ASP A 135 18.93 -3.91 27.14
CA ASP A 135 19.80 -3.02 27.93
C ASP A 135 20.97 -2.44 27.12
N ALA A 136 21.36 -3.09 26.03
CA ALA A 136 22.42 -2.60 25.14
C ALA A 136 21.98 -1.40 24.30
N ILE A 137 20.66 -1.17 24.12
CA ILE A 137 20.14 -0.12 23.25
C ILE A 137 20.01 1.19 24.00
N ALA A 138 20.97 2.08 23.82
CA ALA A 138 20.90 3.42 24.38
C ALA A 138 19.88 4.29 23.63
N GLY A 139 19.06 5.06 24.35
CA GLY A 139 18.07 5.97 23.79
C GLY A 139 16.75 5.31 23.35
N ALA A 140 16.45 4.13 23.88
CA ALA A 140 15.16 3.45 23.74
C ALA A 140 14.09 4.09 24.63
N ASP A 141 13.76 5.35 24.37
CA ASP A 141 12.84 6.15 25.17
C ASP A 141 11.42 6.12 24.61
N ASN A 142 10.43 6.13 25.51
CA ASN A 142 9.04 6.31 25.14
C ASN A 142 8.79 7.76 24.73
N TYR A 143 8.00 7.94 23.67
CA TYR A 143 7.67 9.29 23.24
C TYR A 143 6.30 9.39 22.59
N PHE A 144 5.76 10.64 22.61
CA PHE A 144 4.59 11.06 21.87
C PHE A 144 4.99 12.19 20.94
N SER A 145 4.62 12.10 19.67
CA SER A 145 5.00 13.13 18.68
C SER A 145 4.05 13.21 17.49
N TYR A 146 4.08 14.36 16.82
CA TYR A 146 3.55 14.44 15.47
C TYR A 146 4.47 13.65 14.52
N ARG A 147 3.92 12.60 13.91
CA ARG A 147 4.61 11.88 12.85
C ARG A 147 4.52 12.64 11.52
N ARG A 148 3.33 13.19 11.25
CA ARG A 148 3.08 14.06 10.10
C ARG A 148 2.05 15.12 10.47
N LEU A 149 2.33 16.34 10.05
CA LEU A 149 1.42 17.47 10.10
C LEU A 149 1.54 18.20 8.76
N ARG A 150 0.61 17.92 7.82
CA ARG A 150 0.75 18.34 6.43
C ARG A 150 -0.46 19.08 5.92
N LEU A 151 -0.20 20.09 5.08
CA LEU A 151 -1.17 20.80 4.26
C LEU A 151 -0.96 20.41 2.79
N VAL A 152 -2.05 20.26 2.07
CA VAL A 152 -2.04 19.80 0.68
C VAL A 152 -2.96 20.67 -0.15
N ALA A 153 -2.51 21.12 -1.30
CA ALA A 153 -3.31 21.70 -2.36
C ALA A 153 -3.19 20.82 -3.60
N ASP A 154 -4.30 20.18 -3.98
CA ASP A 154 -4.42 19.41 -5.22
C ASP A 154 -5.21 20.20 -6.24
N GLY A 155 -4.71 20.37 -7.44
CA GLY A 155 -5.38 21.08 -8.51
C GLY A 155 -5.47 20.28 -9.80
N VAL A 156 -6.61 20.39 -10.47
CA VAL A 156 -6.79 19.93 -11.84
C VAL A 156 -7.29 21.09 -12.69
N GLY A 157 -6.81 21.21 -13.91
CA GLY A 157 -7.17 22.33 -14.76
C GLY A 157 -6.87 22.11 -16.23
N TYR A 158 -7.54 22.89 -17.06
CA TYR A 158 -7.37 22.88 -18.52
C TYR A 158 -7.50 21.48 -19.11
N GLU A 159 -8.37 20.63 -18.52
CA GLU A 159 -8.66 19.23 -18.89
C GLU A 159 -7.47 18.28 -18.79
N GLN A 160 -6.24 18.76 -18.88
CA GLN A 160 -5.03 17.96 -19.10
C GLN A 160 -3.99 18.05 -18.00
N PHE A 161 -4.09 19.07 -17.13
CA PHE A 161 -3.07 19.30 -16.12
C PHE A 161 -3.54 18.92 -14.72
N ASP A 162 -2.64 18.39 -13.92
CA ASP A 162 -2.78 18.30 -12.48
C ASP A 162 -1.51 18.80 -11.77
N PHE A 163 -1.70 19.38 -10.59
CA PHE A 163 -0.60 19.73 -9.72
C PHE A 163 -0.87 19.31 -8.28
N ARG A 164 0.17 19.14 -7.53
CA ARG A 164 0.12 19.02 -6.08
C ARG A 164 1.20 19.91 -5.45
N LEU A 165 0.80 20.62 -4.41
CA LEU A 165 1.68 21.25 -3.45
C LEU A 165 1.40 20.67 -2.07
N GLN A 166 2.39 20.03 -1.45
CA GLN A 166 2.29 19.49 -0.10
C GLN A 166 3.42 20.07 0.75
N MET A 167 3.04 20.64 1.88
CA MET A 167 3.96 21.19 2.86
C MET A 167 3.85 20.40 4.16
N THR A 168 4.98 20.19 4.83
CA THR A 168 5.06 19.57 6.16
C THR A 168 5.41 20.63 7.19
N LEU A 169 4.78 20.52 8.37
CA LEU A 169 4.91 21.48 9.47
C LEU A 169 5.37 20.77 10.76
N GLU A 170 5.59 19.46 10.73
CA GLU A 170 6.09 18.72 11.90
C GLU A 170 7.50 19.15 12.27
N PRO A 171 7.84 19.17 13.59
CA PRO A 171 9.19 19.44 14.03
C PRO A 171 10.21 18.48 13.42
N GLY A 172 11.31 18.98 12.89
CA GLY A 172 12.39 18.18 12.32
C GLY A 172 12.98 17.19 13.33
N GLN A 173 13.54 16.09 12.82
CA GLN A 173 14.26 15.14 13.66
C GLN A 173 15.49 15.83 14.28
N GLY A 174 15.64 15.69 15.62
CA GLY A 174 16.78 16.28 16.35
C GLY A 174 16.61 17.75 16.76
N SER A 175 15.49 18.42 16.42
CA SER A 175 15.22 19.75 16.94
C SER A 175 14.97 19.70 18.46
N THR A 176 15.79 20.39 19.23
CA THR A 176 15.60 20.62 20.66
C THR A 176 14.67 21.78 20.95
N SER A 177 14.28 22.55 19.93
CA SER A 177 13.34 23.66 20.06
C SER A 177 11.90 23.17 19.87
N ASN A 178 11.01 23.59 20.75
CA ASN A 178 9.56 23.36 20.64
C ASN A 178 8.91 24.23 19.53
N VAL A 179 9.68 24.88 18.72
CA VAL A 179 9.20 25.70 17.61
C VAL A 179 9.01 24.78 16.41
N PHE A 180 7.83 24.84 15.80
CA PHE A 180 7.65 24.28 14.47
C PHE A 180 8.80 24.80 13.58
N ALA A 181 9.69 23.91 13.18
CA ALA A 181 10.78 24.24 12.29
C ALA A 181 10.20 24.78 10.96
N SER A 182 11.04 25.33 10.12
CA SER A 182 10.63 25.80 8.80
C SER A 182 9.74 24.79 8.08
N ALA A 183 8.68 25.24 7.45
CA ALA A 183 7.87 24.39 6.62
C ALA A 183 8.70 23.84 5.46
N ASP A 184 8.76 22.50 5.35
CA ASP A 184 9.42 21.84 4.24
C ASP A 184 8.43 21.51 3.14
N VAL A 185 8.87 21.56 1.89
CA VAL A 185 8.09 21.13 0.72
C VAL A 185 8.27 19.63 0.53
N LYS A 186 7.16 18.87 0.48
CA LYS A 186 7.19 17.43 0.21
C LYS A 186 6.81 17.08 -1.22
N ASP A 187 5.68 17.59 -1.70
CA ASP A 187 5.30 17.46 -3.11
C ASP A 187 5.20 18.87 -3.70
N ALA A 188 5.82 19.11 -4.84
CA ALA A 188 5.68 20.34 -5.62
C ALA A 188 5.84 19.98 -7.09
N TYR A 189 4.76 19.56 -7.74
CA TYR A 189 4.83 19.10 -9.11
C TYR A 189 3.65 19.56 -9.96
N LEU A 190 3.88 19.55 -11.28
CA LEU A 190 2.89 19.68 -12.33
C LEU A 190 2.95 18.45 -13.22
N SER A 191 1.80 17.88 -13.55
CA SER A 191 1.69 16.83 -14.56
C SER A 191 0.90 17.31 -15.76
N MET A 192 1.27 16.84 -16.95
CA MET A 192 0.46 16.85 -18.14
C MET A 192 0.01 15.42 -18.44
N ASN A 193 -1.29 15.20 -18.50
CA ASN A 193 -1.90 13.89 -18.66
C ASN A 193 -2.38 13.67 -20.10
N GLU A 194 -2.65 12.41 -20.45
CA GLU A 194 -3.28 12.01 -21.72
C GLU A 194 -2.53 12.49 -22.98
N ILE A 195 -1.20 12.55 -22.90
CA ILE A 195 -0.38 12.88 -24.06
C ILE A 195 -0.37 11.68 -25.01
N PRO A 196 -0.81 11.84 -26.27
CA PRO A 196 -0.87 10.71 -27.21
C PRO A 196 0.47 9.97 -27.33
N GLY A 197 0.45 8.66 -27.06
CA GLY A 197 1.61 7.78 -27.11
C GLY A 197 2.58 7.87 -25.93
N LEU A 198 2.54 8.95 -25.13
CA LEU A 198 3.43 9.16 -23.98
C LEU A 198 2.74 8.97 -22.63
N GLY A 199 1.42 9.15 -22.55
CA GLY A 199 0.67 9.06 -21.30
C GLY A 199 0.79 10.32 -20.45
N ARG A 200 1.37 10.22 -19.24
CA ARG A 200 1.57 11.33 -18.29
C ARG A 200 3.04 11.72 -18.23
N ILE A 201 3.32 13.01 -18.33
CA ILE A 201 4.64 13.59 -17.98
C ILE A 201 4.47 14.40 -16.71
N ARG A 202 5.37 14.22 -15.74
CA ARG A 202 5.39 14.96 -14.48
C ARG A 202 6.74 15.63 -14.28
N PHE A 203 6.72 16.89 -13.80
CA PHE A 203 7.88 17.69 -13.47
C PHE A 203 7.76 18.23 -12.06
N GLY A 204 8.85 18.25 -11.31
CA GLY A 204 8.92 18.85 -9.98
C GLY A 204 9.42 17.87 -8.92
N ASN A 205 9.08 18.13 -7.65
CA ASN A 205 9.41 17.26 -6.52
C ASN A 205 8.26 16.29 -6.22
N PHE A 206 8.50 15.00 -6.37
CA PHE A 206 7.49 13.95 -6.16
C PHE A 206 8.15 12.60 -5.90
N PHE A 207 7.36 11.60 -5.47
CA PHE A 207 7.89 10.26 -5.25
C PHE A 207 8.56 9.68 -6.50
N VAL A 208 9.81 9.26 -6.32
CA VAL A 208 10.51 8.45 -7.32
C VAL A 208 9.70 7.18 -7.57
N PRO A 209 9.34 6.84 -8.83
CA PRO A 209 8.49 5.69 -9.14
C PRO A 209 9.28 4.37 -8.99
N PHE A 210 9.30 3.85 -7.77
CA PHE A 210 10.01 2.62 -7.40
C PHE A 210 9.38 2.03 -6.14
N SER A 211 9.18 0.70 -6.09
CA SER A 211 8.54 -0.02 -4.99
C SER A 211 7.05 0.28 -4.80
N LEU A 212 6.23 -0.75 -4.71
CA LEU A 212 4.78 -0.65 -4.45
C LEU A 212 4.49 -0.03 -3.08
N GLU A 213 5.25 -0.41 -2.04
CA GLU A 213 5.06 0.14 -0.70
C GLU A 213 5.47 1.61 -0.65
N GLN A 214 6.55 1.99 -1.36
CA GLN A 214 7.04 3.37 -1.36
C GLN A 214 6.07 4.33 -2.05
N VAL A 215 5.57 3.97 -3.24
CA VAL A 215 4.64 4.83 -4.00
C VAL A 215 3.23 4.85 -3.39
N THR A 216 2.88 3.87 -2.55
CA THR A 216 1.63 3.90 -1.77
C THR A 216 1.67 5.06 -0.78
N ASN A 217 0.64 5.92 -0.87
CA ASN A 217 0.56 7.12 -0.03
C ASN A 217 0.62 6.76 1.47
N ASP A 218 1.27 7.59 2.26
CA ASP A 218 1.44 7.41 3.72
C ASP A 218 0.10 7.18 4.46
N THR A 219 -0.99 7.80 3.99
CA THR A 219 -2.33 7.64 4.55
C THR A 219 -2.99 6.31 4.19
N ASN A 220 -2.43 5.57 3.24
CA ASN A 220 -2.95 4.30 2.74
C ASN A 220 -2.12 3.09 3.19
N ASN A 221 -0.93 3.31 3.77
CA ASN A 221 -0.13 2.25 4.37
C ASN A 221 -0.86 1.63 5.56
N ILE A 222 -0.76 0.31 5.70
CA ILE A 222 -1.47 -0.42 6.76
C ILE A 222 -0.68 -0.54 8.05
N PHE A 223 0.64 -0.43 8.02
CA PHE A 223 1.50 -0.36 9.21
C PHE A 223 1.84 1.08 9.55
N THR A 224 2.22 1.34 10.78
CA THR A 224 2.62 2.67 11.26
C THR A 224 3.77 3.24 10.44
N GLU A 225 4.75 2.40 10.09
CA GLU A 225 5.83 2.74 9.16
C GLU A 225 5.93 1.68 8.04
N ARG A 226 6.59 2.04 6.95
CA ARG A 226 6.96 1.09 5.89
C ARG A 226 7.92 0.05 6.43
N SER A 227 8.09 -1.03 5.68
CA SER A 227 9.09 -2.06 5.98
C SER A 227 10.51 -1.48 6.01
N ILE A 228 11.39 -2.13 6.75
CA ILE A 228 12.78 -1.66 6.89
C ILE A 228 13.50 -1.52 5.55
N PRO A 229 13.44 -2.47 4.62
CA PRO A 229 14.15 -2.31 3.34
C PRO A 229 13.56 -1.19 2.47
N THR A 230 12.31 -0.78 2.69
CA THR A 230 11.68 0.29 1.93
C THR A 230 11.96 1.67 2.54
N GLU A 231 11.76 1.87 3.85
CA GLU A 231 11.77 3.18 4.49
C GLU A 231 13.19 3.79 4.53
N GLY A 232 13.54 4.51 3.47
CA GLY A 232 14.79 5.27 3.39
C GLY A 232 16.07 4.43 3.27
N ILE A 233 15.94 3.12 2.93
CA ILE A 233 17.07 2.23 2.69
C ILE A 233 17.27 2.05 1.20
N PHE A 234 16.41 1.27 0.55
CA PHE A 234 16.56 0.92 -0.86
C PHE A 234 15.60 1.69 -1.76
N ALA A 235 14.49 2.19 -1.23
CA ALA A 235 13.54 2.98 -1.99
C ALA A 235 13.75 4.48 -1.76
N ALA A 236 14.01 5.19 -2.85
CA ALA A 236 14.09 6.64 -2.83
C ALA A 236 12.75 7.27 -2.45
N SER A 237 12.80 8.38 -1.72
CA SER A 237 11.61 9.13 -1.32
C SER A 237 11.17 10.08 -2.46
N ARG A 238 10.99 11.35 -2.14
CA ARG A 238 10.64 12.40 -3.09
C ARG A 238 11.91 13.12 -3.55
N GLU A 239 11.99 13.35 -4.84
CA GLU A 239 13.11 14.05 -5.45
C GLU A 239 12.64 14.94 -6.58
N VAL A 240 13.43 15.96 -6.88
CA VAL A 240 13.21 16.85 -8.03
C VAL A 240 13.57 16.11 -9.30
N GLY A 241 12.65 16.08 -10.27
CA GLY A 241 12.92 15.39 -11.50
C GLY A 241 11.82 15.47 -12.52
N VAL A 242 11.94 14.59 -13.52
CA VAL A 242 10.96 14.38 -14.57
C VAL A 242 10.68 12.89 -14.70
N ALA A 243 9.41 12.52 -14.83
CA ALA A 243 9.02 11.14 -15.06
C ALA A 243 7.89 11.02 -16.08
N LEU A 244 7.94 9.93 -16.83
CA LEU A 244 6.92 9.46 -17.76
C LEU A 244 6.18 8.29 -17.13
N TYR A 245 4.85 8.33 -17.18
CA TYR A 245 3.95 7.26 -16.75
C TYR A 245 3.05 6.88 -17.90
N ASN A 246 2.97 5.61 -18.20
CA ASN A 246 2.06 5.14 -19.23
C ASN A 246 1.50 3.75 -18.89
N HIS A 247 0.49 3.31 -19.61
CA HIS A 247 -0.20 2.05 -19.39
C HIS A 247 -0.85 1.53 -20.67
N THR A 248 -1.24 0.27 -20.66
CA THR A 248 -2.14 -0.31 -21.67
C THR A 248 -3.56 0.25 -21.53
N GLU A 249 -4.38 0.18 -22.57
CA GLU A 249 -5.77 0.69 -22.54
C GLU A 249 -6.61 0.12 -21.40
N ASP A 250 -6.35 -1.12 -21.00
CA ASP A 250 -7.01 -1.80 -19.90
C ASP A 250 -6.34 -1.54 -18.52
N GLU A 251 -5.32 -0.69 -18.47
CA GLU A 251 -4.50 -0.38 -17.28
C GLU A 251 -3.88 -1.60 -16.58
N ARG A 252 -3.76 -2.74 -17.28
CA ARG A 252 -3.20 -3.95 -16.69
C ARG A 252 -1.69 -4.01 -16.71
N VAL A 253 -1.07 -3.37 -17.66
CA VAL A 253 0.38 -3.21 -17.74
C VAL A 253 0.70 -1.74 -17.66
N THR A 254 1.57 -1.35 -16.73
CA THR A 254 2.03 0.03 -16.61
C THR A 254 3.54 0.09 -16.60
N TRP A 255 4.09 1.15 -17.15
CA TRP A 255 5.52 1.42 -17.11
C TRP A 255 5.78 2.86 -16.78
N THR A 256 6.82 3.08 -16.02
CA THR A 256 7.25 4.40 -15.59
C THR A 256 8.76 4.49 -15.73
N GLY A 257 9.27 5.62 -16.18
CA GLY A 257 10.69 5.93 -16.20
C GLY A 257 10.92 7.39 -15.82
N GLY A 258 12.00 7.68 -15.11
CA GLY A 258 12.28 9.03 -14.68
C GLY A 258 13.76 9.30 -14.44
N LEU A 259 14.10 10.59 -14.51
CA LEU A 259 15.39 11.17 -14.14
C LEU A 259 15.16 12.13 -12.98
N PHE A 260 15.91 11.94 -11.91
CA PHE A 260 15.77 12.70 -10.68
C PHE A 260 17.13 13.23 -10.21
N PHE A 261 17.05 14.25 -9.37
CA PHE A 261 18.14 14.84 -8.64
C PHE A 261 17.83 14.76 -7.15
N GLU A 262 18.63 15.36 -6.31
CA GLU A 262 18.37 15.35 -4.87
C GLU A 262 17.04 16.01 -4.48
N ASP A 263 16.55 15.65 -3.28
CA ASP A 263 15.37 16.28 -2.67
C ASP A 263 15.50 17.81 -2.71
N ILE A 264 14.39 18.49 -2.96
CA ILE A 264 14.33 19.96 -3.04
C ILE A 264 14.77 20.64 -1.73
N ASN A 265 14.61 19.95 -0.60
CA ASN A 265 15.06 20.48 0.71
C ASN A 265 16.56 20.33 0.91
N ASP A 266 17.19 19.38 0.20
CA ASP A 266 18.63 19.17 0.21
C ASP A 266 19.36 20.02 -0.85
N THR A 267 18.60 20.58 -1.81
CA THR A 267 19.13 21.51 -2.79
C THR A 267 19.52 22.80 -2.08
N ASP A 268 20.71 22.85 -1.52
CA ASP A 268 21.24 24.05 -0.88
C ASP A 268 21.48 25.14 -1.91
N LYS A 269 21.02 26.35 -1.61
CA LYS A 269 21.28 27.52 -2.47
C LYS A 269 22.75 27.88 -2.59
N THR A 270 23.59 27.35 -1.71
CA THR A 270 25.04 27.52 -1.75
C THR A 270 25.73 26.49 -2.63
N ARG A 271 25.04 25.43 -3.03
CA ARG A 271 25.57 24.40 -3.93
C ARG A 271 25.65 24.96 -5.34
N VAL A 272 26.83 25.30 -5.78
CA VAL A 272 27.11 25.86 -7.10
C VAL A 272 28.09 24.97 -7.87
N ASP A 273 28.30 23.74 -7.41
CA ASP A 273 29.10 22.75 -8.11
C ASP A 273 28.28 22.04 -9.20
N ASP A 274 28.93 21.28 -10.03
CA ASP A 274 28.36 20.54 -11.14
C ASP A 274 27.92 19.12 -10.76
N ASN A 275 28.11 18.70 -9.50
CA ASN A 275 27.75 17.39 -9.02
C ASN A 275 26.53 17.45 -8.08
N GLN A 276 25.34 17.39 -8.65
CA GLN A 276 24.08 17.34 -7.90
C GLN A 276 23.59 15.91 -7.65
N GLY A 277 24.36 14.91 -8.04
CA GLY A 277 23.92 13.55 -8.09
C GLY A 277 22.79 13.33 -9.12
N THR A 278 22.66 12.15 -9.61
CA THR A 278 21.57 11.79 -10.52
C THR A 278 21.00 10.43 -10.17
N ARG A 279 19.67 10.30 -10.35
CA ARG A 279 19.00 9.03 -10.19
C ARG A 279 18.13 8.71 -11.39
N LEU A 280 18.33 7.53 -11.95
CA LEU A 280 17.45 6.97 -12.98
C LEU A 280 16.52 5.93 -12.33
N SER A 281 15.24 6.05 -12.61
CA SER A 281 14.22 5.12 -12.13
C SER A 281 13.50 4.48 -13.30
N GLY A 282 13.25 3.18 -13.18
CA GLY A 282 12.39 2.42 -14.06
C GLY A 282 11.51 1.46 -13.27
N ARG A 283 10.20 1.42 -13.56
CA ARG A 283 9.25 0.50 -12.93
C ARG A 283 8.28 -0.04 -13.98
N LEU A 284 8.14 -1.36 -14.03
CA LEU A 284 7.19 -2.08 -14.88
C LEU A 284 6.29 -2.91 -13.99
N THR A 285 4.98 -2.79 -14.15
CA THR A 285 4.03 -3.58 -13.37
C THR A 285 2.99 -4.24 -14.24
N CYS A 286 2.42 -5.31 -13.73
CA CYS A 286 1.36 -6.06 -14.40
C CYS A 286 0.29 -6.51 -13.38
N LEU A 287 -0.96 -6.52 -13.83
CA LEU A 287 -2.09 -7.14 -13.14
C LEU A 287 -2.49 -8.42 -13.89
N PRO A 288 -1.82 -9.56 -13.67
CA PRO A 288 -2.15 -10.82 -14.33
C PRO A 288 -3.61 -11.23 -14.13
N TYR A 289 -4.17 -10.84 -12.98
CA TYR A 289 -5.59 -10.98 -12.70
C TYR A 289 -6.13 -9.68 -12.08
N TYR A 290 -7.26 -9.22 -12.57
CA TYR A 290 -7.98 -8.06 -12.03
C TYR A 290 -9.47 -8.20 -12.31
N ASP A 291 -10.28 -8.30 -11.27
CA ASP A 291 -11.73 -8.32 -11.39
C ASP A 291 -12.29 -6.89 -11.47
N ALA A 292 -12.53 -6.44 -12.68
CA ALA A 292 -13.06 -5.09 -12.94
C ALA A 292 -14.49 -4.90 -12.40
N ALA A 293 -15.31 -5.95 -12.38
CA ALA A 293 -16.68 -5.88 -11.90
C ALA A 293 -16.74 -5.53 -10.40
N SER A 294 -15.81 -6.06 -9.61
CA SER A 294 -15.67 -5.75 -8.18
C SER A 294 -14.69 -4.62 -7.88
N LYS A 295 -14.16 -3.94 -8.89
CA LYS A 295 -13.17 -2.86 -8.78
C LYS A 295 -11.90 -3.29 -8.02
N GLY A 296 -11.38 -4.46 -8.37
CA GLY A 296 -10.15 -4.98 -7.80
C GLY A 296 -10.29 -5.64 -6.43
N ARG A 297 -11.51 -6.08 -6.04
CA ARG A 297 -11.69 -6.92 -4.85
C ARG A 297 -10.95 -8.26 -4.95
N TYR A 298 -10.68 -8.68 -6.18
CA TYR A 298 -9.87 -9.84 -6.51
C TYR A 298 -8.84 -9.43 -7.54
N LEU A 299 -7.57 -9.43 -7.16
CA LEU A 299 -6.46 -9.07 -8.05
C LEU A 299 -5.16 -9.79 -7.68
N VAL A 300 -4.31 -9.90 -8.66
CA VAL A 300 -2.89 -10.25 -8.51
C VAL A 300 -2.08 -9.14 -9.16
N HIS A 301 -1.12 -8.59 -8.44
CA HIS A 301 -0.18 -7.58 -8.90
C HIS A 301 1.23 -8.16 -8.88
N THR A 302 2.00 -7.86 -9.91
CA THR A 302 3.43 -8.12 -9.98
C THR A 302 4.15 -6.90 -10.54
N GLY A 303 5.37 -6.66 -10.11
CA GLY A 303 6.16 -5.54 -10.59
C GLY A 303 7.65 -5.78 -10.48
N LEU A 304 8.40 -5.04 -11.29
CA LEU A 304 9.85 -4.97 -11.26
C LEU A 304 10.27 -3.50 -11.29
N GLY A 305 11.24 -3.16 -10.47
CA GLY A 305 11.81 -1.82 -10.41
C GLY A 305 13.32 -1.83 -10.48
N VAL A 306 13.90 -0.77 -10.99
CA VAL A 306 15.33 -0.51 -10.96
C VAL A 306 15.60 0.96 -10.65
N LEU A 307 16.54 1.21 -9.76
CA LEU A 307 17.12 2.53 -9.48
C LEU A 307 18.62 2.47 -9.75
N TYR A 308 19.13 3.40 -10.51
CA TYR A 308 20.55 3.70 -10.58
C TYR A 308 20.78 5.07 -9.98
N THR A 309 21.71 5.18 -9.05
CA THR A 309 22.05 6.43 -8.36
C THR A 309 23.54 6.70 -8.52
N ASP A 310 23.86 7.87 -9.01
CA ASP A 310 25.16 8.48 -9.01
C ASP A 310 25.18 9.51 -7.89
N ASP A 311 25.87 9.19 -6.78
CA ASP A 311 25.78 9.98 -5.55
C ASP A 311 26.70 11.19 -5.61
N HIS A 312 26.21 12.35 -5.16
CA HIS A 312 26.97 13.60 -5.30
C HIS A 312 28.14 13.73 -4.31
N ASP A 313 28.01 13.12 -3.12
CA ASP A 313 29.03 13.20 -2.06
C ASP A 313 30.06 12.07 -2.14
N ASP A 314 29.90 11.14 -3.09
CA ASP A 314 30.71 9.93 -3.17
C ASP A 314 30.67 9.09 -1.87
N LEU A 315 29.62 9.23 -1.07
CA LEU A 315 29.43 8.61 0.23
C LEU A 315 28.02 8.05 0.38
N VAL A 316 27.88 6.73 0.27
CA VAL A 316 26.61 6.04 0.44
C VAL A 316 26.48 5.48 1.85
N ARG A 317 25.30 5.60 2.45
CA ARG A 317 25.02 5.07 3.80
C ARG A 317 23.61 4.56 3.92
N PHE A 318 23.48 3.32 4.35
CA PHE A 318 22.20 2.65 4.61
C PHE A 318 22.02 2.45 6.11
N ARG A 319 20.97 3.06 6.69
CA ARG A 319 20.69 2.94 8.13
C ARG A 319 19.21 3.01 8.42
N SER A 320 18.76 2.29 9.44
CA SER A 320 17.36 2.30 9.84
C SER A 320 17.14 2.20 11.33
N ARG A 321 15.96 2.71 11.73
CA ARG A 321 15.35 2.56 13.06
C ARG A 321 14.33 1.41 13.02
N PRO A 322 13.90 0.88 14.18
CA PRO A 322 12.95 -0.22 14.22
C PRO A 322 11.51 0.24 13.90
N GLN A 323 11.25 0.62 12.65
CA GLN A 323 9.93 1.09 12.17
C GLN A 323 9.34 2.23 13.02
N THR A 324 10.20 3.13 13.45
CA THR A 324 9.84 4.33 14.23
C THR A 324 10.49 5.56 13.63
N GLN A 325 9.85 6.73 13.76
CA GLN A 325 10.42 7.98 13.26
C GLN A 325 11.62 8.44 14.08
N ARG A 326 11.57 8.24 15.40
CA ARG A 326 12.57 8.68 16.37
C ARG A 326 13.09 7.49 17.16
N GLY A 327 14.19 7.70 17.86
CA GLY A 327 14.83 6.66 18.66
C GLY A 327 16.13 6.17 18.03
N PRO A 328 16.73 5.11 18.59
CA PRO A 328 18.02 4.61 18.17
C PRO A 328 17.99 4.00 16.76
N VAL A 329 19.08 4.17 16.03
CA VAL A 329 19.37 3.44 14.80
C VAL A 329 19.88 2.06 15.21
N LEU A 330 19.26 0.99 14.74
CA LEU A 330 19.64 -0.38 15.09
C LEU A 330 20.59 -1.02 14.09
N ILE A 331 20.50 -0.61 12.82
CA ILE A 331 21.35 -1.12 11.74
C ILE A 331 21.90 0.04 10.91
N ASP A 332 23.20 -0.03 10.56
CA ASP A 332 23.92 1.06 9.88
C ASP A 332 25.13 0.51 9.12
N SER A 333 25.17 0.71 7.80
CA SER A 333 26.33 0.30 6.97
C SER A 333 27.62 1.07 7.31
N GLY A 334 27.51 2.23 7.98
CA GLY A 334 28.54 3.23 7.99
C GLY A 334 28.64 3.94 6.63
N ASN A 335 29.55 4.89 6.53
CA ASN A 335 29.85 5.58 5.27
C ASN A 335 30.67 4.67 4.36
N LEU A 336 30.17 4.43 3.16
CA LEU A 336 30.81 3.66 2.10
C LEU A 336 31.29 4.66 1.04
N ALA A 337 32.60 4.71 0.79
CA ALA A 337 33.14 5.51 -0.31
C ALA A 337 32.78 4.82 -1.63
N ALA A 338 31.80 5.37 -2.35
CA ALA A 338 31.22 4.79 -3.53
C ALA A 338 30.88 5.87 -4.57
N ASP A 339 31.02 5.54 -5.84
CA ASP A 339 30.67 6.44 -6.94
C ASP A 339 29.19 6.33 -7.28
N ASN A 340 28.63 5.11 -7.24
CA ASN A 340 27.25 4.85 -7.59
C ASN A 340 26.73 3.56 -6.96
N TYR A 341 25.42 3.40 -6.99
CA TYR A 341 24.79 2.14 -6.64
C TYR A 341 23.55 1.85 -7.49
N THR A 342 23.23 0.58 -7.63
CA THR A 342 22.05 0.12 -8.35
C THR A 342 21.20 -0.72 -7.42
N THR A 343 19.91 -0.41 -7.33
CA THR A 343 18.93 -1.20 -6.58
C THR A 343 17.92 -1.82 -7.53
N ALA A 344 17.71 -3.12 -7.44
CA ALA A 344 16.64 -3.83 -8.11
C ALA A 344 15.55 -4.21 -7.11
N ASN A 345 14.30 -4.16 -7.54
CA ASN A 345 13.12 -4.48 -6.73
C ASN A 345 12.19 -5.44 -7.48
N ALA A 346 11.61 -6.39 -6.76
CA ALA A 346 10.54 -7.25 -7.24
C ALA A 346 9.32 -7.08 -6.33
N GLU A 347 8.14 -6.84 -6.92
CA GLU A 347 6.88 -6.57 -6.24
C GLU A 347 5.89 -7.71 -6.46
N PHE A 348 5.14 -8.04 -5.42
CA PHE A 348 4.04 -9.00 -5.50
C PHE A 348 2.93 -8.62 -4.54
N ALA A 349 1.67 -8.65 -5.00
CA ALA A 349 0.52 -8.52 -4.13
C ALA A 349 -0.68 -9.32 -4.63
N ILE A 350 -1.48 -9.82 -3.68
CA ILE A 350 -2.78 -10.44 -3.92
C ILE A 350 -3.81 -9.75 -3.04
N VAL A 351 -4.95 -9.39 -3.62
CA VAL A 351 -6.18 -9.08 -2.88
C VAL A 351 -7.20 -10.16 -3.20
N TYR A 352 -7.70 -10.83 -2.18
CA TYR A 352 -8.73 -11.85 -2.31
C TYR A 352 -9.87 -11.57 -1.30
N GLY A 353 -10.82 -10.77 -1.72
CA GLY A 353 -11.86 -10.28 -0.82
C GLY A 353 -11.25 -9.52 0.37
N PRO A 354 -11.50 -9.91 1.62
CA PRO A 354 -10.96 -9.24 2.79
C PRO A 354 -9.47 -9.54 3.04
N LEU A 355 -8.90 -10.54 2.39
CA LEU A 355 -7.50 -10.94 2.54
C LEU A 355 -6.62 -10.15 1.59
N THR A 356 -5.48 -9.64 2.08
CA THR A 356 -4.40 -9.08 1.27
C THR A 356 -3.08 -9.71 1.68
N ILE A 357 -2.26 -10.07 0.70
CA ILE A 357 -0.86 -10.46 0.87
C ILE A 357 -0.04 -9.52 0.01
N GLN A 358 1.06 -8.99 0.51
CA GLN A 358 1.99 -8.16 -0.24
C GLN A 358 3.42 -8.48 0.18
N SER A 359 4.34 -8.50 -0.77
CA SER A 359 5.76 -8.69 -0.52
C SER A 359 6.60 -7.96 -1.54
N GLU A 360 7.77 -7.52 -1.12
CA GLU A 360 8.80 -7.00 -2.00
C GLU A 360 10.17 -7.52 -1.57
N ALA A 361 11.05 -7.69 -2.56
CA ALA A 361 12.45 -8.05 -2.36
C ALA A 361 13.33 -7.02 -3.06
N PHE A 362 14.45 -6.68 -2.43
CA PHE A 362 15.40 -5.68 -2.90
C PHE A 362 16.81 -6.27 -2.95
N LEU A 363 17.54 -5.92 -4.00
CA LEU A 363 18.97 -6.22 -4.16
C LEU A 363 19.67 -4.90 -4.50
N CYS A 364 20.69 -4.56 -3.74
CA CYS A 364 21.47 -3.35 -3.94
C CYS A 364 22.93 -3.72 -4.17
N ASP A 365 23.52 -3.20 -5.25
CA ASP A 365 24.94 -3.33 -5.57
C ASP A 365 25.57 -1.94 -5.55
N VAL A 366 26.56 -1.76 -4.68
CA VAL A 366 27.28 -0.48 -4.47
C VAL A 366 28.66 -0.62 -5.09
N SER A 367 28.98 0.26 -6.04
CA SER A 367 30.30 0.34 -6.68
C SER A 367 31.25 1.17 -5.82
N ASN A 368 32.12 0.50 -5.05
CA ASN A 368 33.07 1.18 -4.16
C ASN A 368 34.20 1.84 -4.94
N LYS A 369 34.69 2.98 -4.47
CA LYS A 369 35.85 3.68 -5.04
C LYS A 369 37.14 2.85 -5.03
N ALA A 370 37.22 1.84 -4.17
CA ALA A 370 38.34 0.91 -4.13
C ALA A 370 38.36 -0.07 -5.32
N GLY A 371 37.31 -0.09 -6.15
CA GLY A 371 37.20 -0.94 -7.34
C GLY A 371 36.55 -2.31 -7.07
N ASP A 372 36.08 -2.55 -5.86
CA ASP A 372 35.24 -3.69 -5.47
C ASP A 372 33.75 -3.28 -5.39
N SER A 373 32.86 -4.21 -5.08
CA SER A 373 31.45 -3.91 -4.86
C SER A 373 30.97 -4.47 -3.53
N SER A 374 30.01 -3.75 -2.92
CA SER A 374 29.29 -4.20 -1.74
C SER A 374 27.86 -4.52 -2.12
N GLN A 375 27.37 -5.70 -1.70
CA GLN A 375 26.02 -6.16 -2.02
C GLN A 375 25.16 -6.23 -0.77
N PHE A 376 23.97 -5.68 -0.85
CA PHE A 376 22.98 -5.67 0.22
C PHE A 376 21.66 -6.23 -0.29
N ASN A 377 20.91 -6.80 0.61
CA ASN A 377 19.57 -7.25 0.29
C ASN A 377 18.60 -6.99 1.44
N GLY A 378 17.34 -6.97 1.10
CA GLY A 378 16.26 -6.85 2.06
C GLY A 378 14.95 -7.32 1.46
N ALA A 379 14.05 -7.75 2.31
CA ALA A 379 12.73 -8.18 1.87
C ALA A 379 11.70 -7.94 2.97
N TYR A 380 10.45 -7.89 2.57
CA TYR A 380 9.34 -7.99 3.49
C TYR A 380 8.21 -8.82 2.88
N ALA A 381 7.40 -9.39 3.76
CA ALA A 381 6.12 -9.98 3.40
C ALA A 381 5.10 -9.65 4.49
N HIS A 382 3.90 -9.22 4.08
CA HIS A 382 2.83 -9.00 5.01
C HIS A 382 1.51 -9.64 4.56
N ILE A 383 0.69 -9.91 5.54
CA ILE A 383 -0.69 -10.36 5.38
C ILE A 383 -1.60 -9.43 6.17
N SER A 384 -2.76 -9.09 5.60
CA SER A 384 -3.81 -8.40 6.33
C SER A 384 -5.18 -8.98 6.00
N TYR A 385 -6.10 -8.85 6.95
CA TYR A 385 -7.46 -9.37 6.83
C TYR A 385 -8.47 -8.42 7.46
N PHE A 386 -9.43 -7.96 6.67
CA PHE A 386 -10.56 -7.17 7.16
C PHE A 386 -11.59 -8.06 7.86
N LEU A 387 -11.65 -8.01 9.19
CA LEU A 387 -12.60 -8.75 10.02
C LEU A 387 -14.06 -8.36 9.71
N THR A 388 -14.26 -7.15 9.24
CA THR A 388 -15.58 -6.58 8.87
C THR A 388 -15.92 -6.78 7.39
N GLY A 389 -15.02 -7.43 6.62
CA GLY A 389 -15.25 -7.91 5.27
C GLY A 389 -15.05 -6.88 4.16
N GLU A 390 -14.42 -5.73 4.42
CA GLU A 390 -13.92 -4.80 3.40
C GLU A 390 -12.81 -5.47 2.57
N ASN A 391 -12.22 -4.74 1.66
CA ASN A 391 -10.99 -5.13 0.95
C ASN A 391 -10.06 -3.94 0.82
N ARG A 392 -8.76 -4.18 0.67
CA ARG A 392 -7.83 -3.12 0.28
C ARG A 392 -8.16 -2.64 -1.13
N MET A 393 -8.28 -1.33 -1.25
CA MET A 393 -8.50 -0.68 -2.55
C MET A 393 -7.18 -0.62 -3.31
N PHE A 394 -7.22 -0.85 -4.62
CA PHE A 394 -6.08 -0.74 -5.50
C PHE A 394 -6.41 0.22 -6.65
N GLU A 395 -5.49 1.12 -6.93
CA GLU A 395 -5.56 2.08 -8.03
C GLU A 395 -4.65 1.57 -9.14
N THR A 396 -5.25 1.19 -10.27
CA THR A 396 -4.53 0.63 -11.42
C THR A 396 -3.58 1.65 -12.05
N PHE A 397 -3.99 2.92 -12.06
CA PHE A 397 -3.17 4.05 -12.49
C PHE A 397 -3.44 5.28 -11.61
N GLY A 398 -3.01 5.20 -10.36
CA GLY A 398 -3.20 6.27 -9.38
C GLY A 398 -2.24 7.44 -9.56
N GLN A 399 -2.07 8.20 -8.47
CA GLN A 399 -1.23 9.40 -8.47
C GLN A 399 0.23 9.10 -8.81
N HIS A 400 0.77 7.99 -8.34
CA HIS A 400 2.17 7.58 -8.53
C HIS A 400 2.29 6.30 -9.38
N GLY A 401 1.32 6.04 -10.27
CA GLY A 401 1.16 4.78 -10.99
C GLY A 401 0.33 3.77 -10.18
N PRO A 402 0.51 2.46 -10.40
CA PRO A 402 -0.18 1.41 -9.65
C PRO A 402 0.21 1.45 -8.17
N GLN A 403 -0.80 1.54 -7.29
CA GLN A 403 -0.60 1.70 -5.85
C GLN A 403 -1.83 1.24 -5.06
N PHE A 404 -1.67 0.99 -3.77
CA PHE A 404 -2.82 0.82 -2.90
C PHE A 404 -3.48 2.17 -2.59
N GLY A 405 -4.80 2.18 -2.74
CA GLY A 405 -5.63 3.35 -2.49
C GLY A 405 -6.20 3.38 -1.07
N ARG A 406 -7.13 4.31 -0.86
CA ARG A 406 -7.75 4.57 0.44
C ARG A 406 -8.82 3.54 0.79
N ASN A 407 -8.68 2.90 1.95
CA ASN A 407 -9.65 1.96 2.47
C ASN A 407 -10.90 2.70 2.99
N LYS A 408 -12.08 2.16 2.69
CA LYS A 408 -13.37 2.73 3.10
C LYS A 408 -14.18 1.70 3.87
N PRO A 409 -14.59 2.02 5.11
CA PRO A 409 -15.52 1.17 5.84
C PRO A 409 -16.84 1.02 5.09
N LYS A 410 -17.42 -0.17 5.06
CA LYS A 410 -18.79 -0.39 4.55
C LYS A 410 -19.82 0.42 5.35
N ARG A 411 -19.58 0.59 6.64
CA ARG A 411 -20.33 1.46 7.55
C ARG A 411 -19.35 2.22 8.43
N ASN A 412 -19.40 3.55 8.36
CA ASN A 412 -18.56 4.39 9.21
C ASN A 412 -18.88 4.14 10.69
N PHE A 413 -17.88 4.32 11.56
CA PHE A 413 -18.08 4.28 12.98
C PHE A 413 -19.06 5.38 13.43
N ARG A 414 -20.07 4.98 14.18
CA ARG A 414 -21.07 5.89 14.78
C ARG A 414 -21.52 5.36 16.11
N LEU A 415 -21.63 6.26 17.09
CA LEU A 415 -22.28 6.02 18.36
C LEU A 415 -23.64 6.75 18.32
N GLY A 416 -24.75 6.05 18.50
CA GLY A 416 -26.05 6.72 18.54
C GLY A 416 -27.26 5.82 18.34
N LYS A 417 -28.47 6.39 18.58
CA LYS A 417 -29.74 5.66 18.53
C LYS A 417 -30.17 5.28 17.11
N ASP A 418 -29.65 5.94 16.08
CA ASP A 418 -30.07 5.77 14.68
C ASP A 418 -29.26 4.69 13.92
N GLY A 419 -28.62 3.81 14.66
CA GLY A 419 -27.84 2.70 14.12
C GLY A 419 -26.35 2.85 14.37
N ALA A 420 -25.78 1.99 15.20
CA ALA A 420 -24.37 1.89 15.44
C ALA A 420 -23.63 1.39 14.18
N GLY A 421 -22.57 2.08 13.79
CA GLY A 421 -21.62 1.61 12.77
C GLY A 421 -20.33 1.16 13.46
N PRO A 422 -19.79 -0.03 13.13
CA PRO A 422 -18.57 -0.54 13.79
C PRO A 422 -17.29 0.10 13.24
N GLY A 423 -17.34 0.84 12.12
CA GLY A 423 -16.16 1.12 11.31
C GLY A 423 -15.66 -0.15 10.61
N ALA A 424 -14.43 -0.13 10.13
CA ALA A 424 -13.76 -1.32 9.60
C ALA A 424 -12.60 -1.73 10.50
N TRP A 425 -12.43 -3.03 10.70
CA TRP A 425 -11.37 -3.63 11.49
C TRP A 425 -10.49 -4.50 10.62
N GLU A 426 -9.17 -4.25 10.65
CA GLU A 426 -8.17 -4.99 9.89
C GLU A 426 -7.11 -5.53 10.84
N ALA A 427 -6.93 -6.86 10.87
CA ALA A 427 -5.81 -7.52 11.51
C ALA A 427 -4.67 -7.64 10.51
N LYS A 428 -3.42 -7.53 10.97
CA LYS A 428 -2.23 -7.51 10.10
C LYS A 428 -1.01 -8.11 10.77
N ALA A 429 -0.12 -8.69 9.95
CA ALA A 429 1.19 -9.15 10.38
C ALA A 429 2.20 -8.93 9.24
N ARG A 430 3.44 -8.56 9.58
CA ARG A 430 4.54 -8.36 8.65
C ARG A 430 5.84 -8.92 9.22
N TRP A 431 6.58 -9.60 8.38
CA TRP A 431 7.99 -9.85 8.58
C TRP A 431 8.79 -8.94 7.64
N SER A 432 9.92 -8.38 8.13
CA SER A 432 10.86 -7.67 7.28
C SER A 432 12.31 -7.92 7.70
N ASN A 433 13.21 -7.83 6.71
CA ASN A 433 14.62 -8.16 6.86
C ASN A 433 15.48 -7.14 6.10
N LEU A 434 16.65 -6.87 6.64
CA LEU A 434 17.74 -6.12 5.99
C LEU A 434 19.07 -6.77 6.33
N ASP A 435 19.87 -7.10 5.32
CA ASP A 435 21.17 -7.75 5.44
C ASP A 435 22.29 -6.79 4.98
N LEU A 436 23.16 -6.40 5.93
CA LEU A 436 24.38 -5.63 5.72
C LEU A 436 25.65 -6.42 6.09
N THR A 437 25.58 -7.76 6.10
CA THR A 437 26.70 -8.63 6.47
C THR A 437 27.88 -8.54 5.52
N ASN A 438 27.65 -8.19 4.26
CA ASN A 438 28.70 -8.00 3.26
C ASN A 438 29.77 -6.95 3.66
N VAL A 439 29.34 -5.93 4.41
CA VAL A 439 30.25 -4.91 4.99
C VAL A 439 30.45 -5.12 6.49
N ASN A 440 30.17 -6.32 6.99
CA ASN A 440 30.32 -6.69 8.39
C ASN A 440 29.53 -5.81 9.37
N ARG A 441 28.31 -5.42 8.99
CA ARG A 441 27.40 -4.56 9.78
C ARG A 441 26.15 -5.26 10.31
N GLY A 442 26.14 -6.60 10.18
CA GLY A 442 25.10 -7.45 10.73
C GLY A 442 23.80 -7.46 9.92
N GLU A 443 22.78 -7.99 10.54
CA GLU A 443 21.48 -8.23 9.97
C GLU A 443 20.39 -7.73 10.92
N TYR A 444 19.30 -7.24 10.35
CA TYR A 444 18.11 -6.81 11.06
C TYR A 444 16.91 -7.63 10.59
N ASN A 445 16.13 -8.13 11.53
CA ASN A 445 14.85 -8.78 11.28
C ASN A 445 13.80 -8.19 12.21
N ASP A 446 12.55 -8.09 11.76
CA ASP A 446 11.44 -7.79 12.64
C ASP A 446 10.18 -8.59 12.28
N LEU A 447 9.38 -8.82 13.31
CA LEU A 447 8.00 -9.25 13.20
C LEU A 447 7.10 -8.14 13.74
N THR A 448 6.19 -7.65 12.92
CA THR A 448 5.17 -6.69 13.34
C THR A 448 3.80 -7.34 13.29
N VAL A 449 3.02 -7.25 14.36
CA VAL A 449 1.63 -7.72 14.43
C VAL A 449 0.76 -6.59 14.95
N GLY A 450 -0.42 -6.39 14.35
CA GLY A 450 -1.24 -5.26 14.76
C GLY A 450 -2.67 -5.28 14.24
N VAL A 451 -3.37 -4.21 14.58
CA VAL A 451 -4.74 -3.98 14.14
C VAL A 451 -4.93 -2.53 13.71
N ASN A 452 -5.77 -2.33 12.72
CA ASN A 452 -6.27 -1.02 12.31
C ASN A 452 -7.77 -0.93 12.55
N TRP A 453 -8.22 0.19 13.08
CA TRP A 453 -9.63 0.51 13.21
C TRP A 453 -9.96 1.78 12.44
N TYR A 454 -10.60 1.62 11.31
CA TYR A 454 -11.03 2.71 10.45
C TYR A 454 -12.40 3.22 10.90
N TRP A 455 -12.47 4.45 11.41
CA TRP A 455 -13.74 5.10 11.76
C TRP A 455 -14.48 5.57 10.50
N SER A 456 -13.72 6.06 9.55
CA SER A 456 -14.18 6.51 8.25
C SER A 456 -13.08 6.27 7.21
N ASP A 457 -13.31 6.68 5.98
CA ASP A 457 -12.26 6.73 4.95
C ASP A 457 -11.15 7.77 5.26
N ARG A 458 -11.34 8.61 6.30
CA ARG A 458 -10.44 9.72 6.65
C ARG A 458 -9.86 9.66 8.05
N THR A 459 -10.32 8.75 8.87
CA THR A 459 -9.90 8.67 10.28
C THR A 459 -9.70 7.22 10.67
N ARG A 460 -8.55 6.91 11.27
CA ARG A 460 -8.25 5.58 11.76
C ARG A 460 -7.34 5.61 12.98
N TRP A 461 -7.42 4.56 13.77
CA TRP A 461 -6.45 4.17 14.78
C TRP A 461 -5.64 2.99 14.27
N MET A 462 -4.35 2.96 14.63
CA MET A 462 -3.44 1.86 14.31
C MET A 462 -2.72 1.48 15.59
N LEU A 463 -2.57 0.19 15.81
CA LEU A 463 -1.81 -0.37 16.92
C LEU A 463 -0.93 -1.49 16.36
N ASP A 464 0.37 -1.37 16.54
CA ASP A 464 1.38 -2.32 16.11
C ASP A 464 2.27 -2.72 17.29
N TRP A 465 2.45 -4.01 17.49
CA TRP A 465 3.54 -4.58 18.26
C TRP A 465 4.65 -4.93 17.29
N ILE A 466 5.87 -4.47 17.56
CA ILE A 466 7.04 -4.60 16.70
C ILE A 466 8.11 -5.31 17.52
N HIS A 467 8.66 -6.40 16.99
CA HIS A 467 9.71 -7.21 17.61
C HIS A 467 10.98 -7.20 16.75
N PRO A 468 11.85 -6.18 16.89
CA PRO A 468 13.12 -6.10 16.18
C PRO A 468 14.18 -7.00 16.83
N VAL A 469 14.91 -7.70 15.96
CA VAL A 469 16.06 -8.52 16.33
C VAL A 469 17.23 -8.12 15.45
N THR A 470 18.40 -7.83 16.06
CA THR A 470 19.64 -7.59 15.33
C THR A 470 20.65 -8.69 15.60
N THR A 471 21.53 -8.95 14.65
CA THR A 471 22.59 -9.95 14.75
C THR A 471 23.94 -9.41 14.26
N GLY A 472 25.01 -10.11 14.56
CA GLY A 472 26.34 -9.76 14.09
C GLY A 472 26.83 -8.43 14.65
N ASN A 473 27.46 -7.62 13.81
CA ASN A 473 28.03 -6.31 14.15
C ASN A 473 27.06 -5.16 13.86
N ALA A 474 25.74 -5.34 14.10
CA ALA A 474 24.78 -4.25 14.11
C ALA A 474 25.17 -3.16 15.14
N VAL A 475 24.52 -2.00 15.11
CA VAL A 475 24.93 -0.82 15.90
C VAL A 475 25.12 -1.14 17.41
N PHE A 476 24.24 -1.96 17.96
CA PHE A 476 24.30 -2.41 19.38
C PHE A 476 24.65 -3.91 19.48
N GLY A 477 25.16 -4.52 18.41
CA GLY A 477 25.42 -5.96 18.37
C GLY A 477 24.14 -6.78 18.25
N LYS A 478 24.11 -7.93 18.92
CA LYS A 478 22.90 -8.76 18.98
C LYS A 478 21.94 -8.20 20.02
N THR A 479 20.77 -7.78 19.57
CA THR A 479 19.70 -7.24 20.45
C THR A 479 18.36 -7.88 20.13
N ASN A 480 17.46 -7.81 21.09
CA ASN A 480 16.09 -8.29 20.99
C ASN A 480 15.20 -7.36 21.83
N SER A 481 14.17 -6.78 21.26
CA SER A 481 13.32 -5.80 21.96
C SER A 481 11.87 -5.92 21.54
N ASP A 482 10.99 -5.33 22.35
CA ASP A 482 9.57 -5.19 22.05
C ASP A 482 9.13 -3.73 22.09
N LEU A 483 8.46 -3.30 21.04
CA LEU A 483 7.88 -1.97 20.94
C LEU A 483 6.37 -2.04 20.69
N MET A 484 5.65 -1.09 21.28
CA MET A 484 4.25 -0.81 20.95
C MET A 484 4.17 0.54 20.25
N ALA A 485 3.68 0.56 19.03
CA ALA A 485 3.43 1.76 18.27
C ALA A 485 1.92 1.99 18.12
N MET A 486 1.44 3.14 18.57
CA MET A 486 0.05 3.56 18.40
C MET A 486 0.01 4.82 17.56
N ARG A 487 -0.83 4.86 16.54
CA ARG A 487 -1.06 6.04 15.69
C ARG A 487 -2.53 6.40 15.61
N PHE A 488 -2.82 7.68 15.81
CA PHE A 488 -4.05 8.30 15.36
C PHE A 488 -3.79 9.04 14.04
N ASP A 489 -4.55 8.70 13.01
CA ASP A 489 -4.43 9.25 11.65
C ASP A 489 -5.75 9.89 11.23
N PHE A 490 -5.69 11.17 10.94
CA PHE A 490 -6.83 11.96 10.48
C PHE A 490 -6.44 12.80 9.27
N ASN A 491 -7.28 12.75 8.23
CA ASN A 491 -7.09 13.55 7.02
C ASN A 491 -8.42 14.17 6.56
N TRP A 492 -8.38 15.30 5.89
CA TRP A 492 -9.56 16.05 5.44
C TRP A 492 -9.44 16.49 3.98
#